data_8e5fffda4de8fff75e221a6afcf2ef03
#
_entry.id   8e5fffda4de8fff75e221a6afcf2ef03
#
_cell.length_a   1.000
_cell.length_b   1.000
_cell.length_c   1.000
_cell.angle_alpha   90.00
_cell.angle_beta   90.00
_cell.angle_gamma   90.00
#
_symmetry.space_group_name_H-M   'P 1'
#
loop_
_entity.id
_entity.type
_entity.pdbx_description
1 polymer ?
#
loop_
_entity_poly.entity_id
_entity_poly.type
_entity_poly.pdbx_seq_one_letter_code
_entity_poly.pdbx_strand_id
1 'polypeptide(L)'
;MHGSYKPGVVQLRPKILKDGQEALKREFGDDAYFWLVFHGGSGSSQQDIHETLEYGVVKMNIDTDTQYAFTRAVADHMLKNYDSVLKVDGEVGSKKVYDPRPYLKKAEQSMTDRIMQAVDHLKAAGTTLFGQS
;
A
#
# COMPACT_ATOMS: atom_id res chain seq x y z
N MET A 1 -0.13 11.88 -9.43
CA MET A 1 -0.31 10.76 -10.38
C MET A 1 -1.26 9.76 -9.73
N HIS A 2 -2.19 9.21 -10.49
CA HIS A 2 -3.18 8.24 -10.04
C HIS A 2 -3.19 7.04 -10.98
N GLY A 3 -3.42 5.83 -10.45
CA GLY A 3 -3.53 4.60 -11.21
C GLY A 3 -2.41 3.60 -10.95
N SER A 4 -2.50 2.43 -11.58
CA SER A 4 -1.48 1.40 -11.51
C SER A 4 -0.44 1.62 -12.61
N TYR A 5 0.83 1.55 -12.26
CA TYR A 5 1.95 1.70 -13.16
C TYR A 5 2.75 0.40 -13.23
N LYS A 6 3.38 0.15 -14.38
CA LYS A 6 4.37 -0.90 -14.46
C LYS A 6 5.55 -0.55 -13.54
N PRO A 7 6.06 -1.48 -12.74
CA PRO A 7 7.25 -1.24 -11.93
C PRO A 7 8.40 -0.67 -12.76
N GLY A 8 9.07 0.36 -12.26
CA GLY A 8 10.21 0.99 -12.93
C GLY A 8 9.89 2.02 -14.02
N VAL A 9 8.61 2.26 -14.34
CA VAL A 9 8.21 3.26 -15.36
C VAL A 9 8.11 4.67 -14.76
N VAL A 10 7.73 4.78 -13.50
CA VAL A 10 7.59 6.06 -12.80
C VAL A 10 8.88 6.35 -12.03
N GLN A 11 9.58 7.40 -12.42
CA GLN A 11 10.70 7.93 -11.66
C GLN A 11 10.19 9.06 -10.77
N LEU A 12 10.23 8.86 -9.47
CA LEU A 12 9.96 9.92 -8.52
C LEU A 12 11.11 10.93 -8.52
N ARG A 13 10.78 12.16 -8.19
CA ARG A 13 11.75 13.25 -8.02
C ARG A 13 11.55 13.91 -6.65
N PRO A 14 11.92 13.26 -5.56
CA PRO A 14 11.70 13.79 -4.21
C PRO A 14 12.34 15.15 -4.00
N LYS A 15 13.46 15.42 -4.68
CA LYS A 15 14.15 16.71 -4.64
C LYS A 15 13.27 17.91 -4.99
N ILE A 16 12.26 17.75 -5.84
CA ILE A 16 11.29 18.83 -6.15
C ILE A 16 10.57 19.29 -4.88
N LEU A 17 10.27 18.37 -3.97
CA LEU A 17 9.63 18.69 -2.69
C LEU A 17 10.57 19.52 -1.82
N LYS A 18 11.85 19.13 -1.75
CA LYS A 18 12.88 19.89 -1.04
C LYS A 18 13.00 21.30 -1.59
N ASP A 19 13.17 21.43 -2.90
CA ASP A 19 13.32 22.73 -3.58
C ASP A 19 12.07 23.61 -3.33
N GLY A 20 10.87 23.01 -3.29
CA GLY A 20 9.61 23.70 -2.96
C GLY A 20 9.57 24.20 -1.52
N GLN A 21 9.98 23.41 -0.53
CA GLN A 21 10.07 23.81 0.87
C GLN A 21 11.10 24.95 1.05
N GLU A 22 12.26 24.85 0.40
CA GLU A 22 13.28 25.91 0.45
C GLU A 22 12.81 27.23 -0.22
N ALA A 23 12.08 27.13 -1.31
CA ALA A 23 11.49 28.31 -1.97
C ALA A 23 10.46 28.99 -1.06
N LEU A 24 9.60 28.20 -0.41
CA LEU A 24 8.59 28.70 0.53
C LEU A 24 9.25 29.44 1.70
N LYS A 25 10.28 28.85 2.29
CA LYS A 25 11.02 29.49 3.41
C LYS A 25 11.70 30.80 3.00
N ARG A 26 12.27 30.85 1.79
CA ARG A 26 12.90 32.09 1.29
C ARG A 26 11.90 33.22 1.12
N GLU A 27 10.65 32.92 0.76
CA GLU A 27 9.65 33.94 0.46
C GLU A 27 8.84 34.34 1.69
N PHE A 28 8.53 33.39 2.57
CA PHE A 28 7.60 33.57 3.71
C PHE A 28 8.23 33.42 5.10
N GLY A 29 9.55 33.16 5.16
CA GLY A 29 10.30 32.96 6.41
C GLY A 29 10.47 31.51 6.81
N ASP A 30 11.36 31.26 7.78
CA ASP A 30 11.80 29.92 8.20
C ASP A 30 10.69 29.01 8.76
N ASP A 31 9.63 29.61 9.31
CA ASP A 31 8.48 28.89 9.86
C ASP A 31 7.49 28.43 8.77
N ALA A 32 7.66 28.89 7.53
CA ALA A 32 6.80 28.50 6.42
C ALA A 32 7.08 27.06 5.99
N TYR A 33 6.03 26.25 5.92
CA TYR A 33 6.17 24.82 5.63
C TYR A 33 4.92 24.24 4.96
N PHE A 34 5.10 23.37 3.95
CA PHE A 34 4.02 22.59 3.35
C PHE A 34 3.87 21.22 4.01
N TRP A 35 2.66 20.91 4.41
CA TRP A 35 2.25 19.53 4.71
C TRP A 35 1.78 18.87 3.42
N LEU A 36 2.49 17.85 2.99
CA LEU A 36 2.29 17.24 1.67
C LEU A 36 1.61 15.88 1.78
N VAL A 37 0.79 15.57 0.80
CA VAL A 37 0.17 14.25 0.64
C VAL A 37 0.73 13.59 -0.60
N PHE A 38 1.29 12.40 -0.43
CA PHE A 38 1.77 11.58 -1.53
C PHE A 38 0.63 10.70 -2.05
N HIS A 39 0.11 11.02 -3.22
CA HIS A 39 -0.88 10.22 -3.92
C HIS A 39 -0.21 9.13 -4.75
N GLY A 40 -0.78 7.89 -4.73
CA GLY A 40 -0.30 6.81 -5.59
C GLY A 40 1.07 6.26 -5.19
N GLY A 41 1.30 6.02 -3.90
CA GLY A 41 2.55 5.47 -3.36
C GLY A 41 2.88 4.03 -3.75
N SER A 42 1.91 3.27 -4.30
CA SER A 42 2.13 1.91 -4.76
C SER A 42 3.20 1.83 -5.86
N GLY A 43 4.14 0.89 -5.73
CA GLY A 43 5.25 0.70 -6.68
C GLY A 43 6.43 1.68 -6.52
N SER A 44 6.40 2.57 -5.53
CA SER A 44 7.53 3.44 -5.19
C SER A 44 8.61 2.66 -4.44
N SER A 45 9.89 3.01 -4.67
CA SER A 45 10.99 2.41 -3.90
C SER A 45 10.95 2.87 -2.44
N GLN A 46 11.46 2.04 -1.53
CA GLN A 46 11.57 2.40 -0.12
C GLN A 46 12.44 3.65 0.09
N GLN A 47 13.51 3.78 -0.70
CA GLN A 47 14.39 4.94 -0.64
C GLN A 47 13.67 6.23 -1.01
N ASP A 48 12.91 6.22 -2.10
CA ASP A 48 12.12 7.38 -2.53
C ASP A 48 11.07 7.75 -1.48
N ILE A 49 10.41 6.76 -0.88
CA ILE A 49 9.45 6.98 0.21
C ILE A 49 10.14 7.68 1.38
N HIS A 50 11.27 7.15 1.85
CA HIS A 50 12.00 7.74 2.98
C HIS A 50 12.43 9.18 2.69
N GLU A 51 12.90 9.46 1.47
CA GLU A 51 13.30 10.80 1.07
C GLU A 51 12.12 11.78 1.04
N THR A 52 10.93 11.34 0.58
CA THR A 52 9.74 12.20 0.58
C THR A 52 9.27 12.54 1.99
N LEU A 53 9.44 11.64 2.98
CA LEU A 53 9.10 11.92 4.38
C LEU A 53 9.95 13.05 4.95
N GLU A 54 11.21 13.15 4.55
CA GLU A 54 12.12 14.22 4.99
C GLU A 54 11.71 15.60 4.43
N TYR A 55 10.95 15.63 3.33
CA TYR A 55 10.54 16.86 2.65
C TYR A 55 9.07 17.23 2.89
N GLY A 56 8.46 16.72 3.95
CA GLY A 56 7.15 17.17 4.40
C GLY A 56 5.96 16.33 3.96
N VAL A 57 6.18 15.15 3.44
CA VAL A 57 5.09 14.19 3.21
C VAL A 57 4.65 13.60 4.55
N VAL A 58 3.42 13.90 4.93
CA VAL A 58 2.81 13.45 6.20
C VAL A 58 1.73 12.40 6.00
N LYS A 59 1.34 12.14 4.77
CA LYS A 59 0.33 11.14 4.39
C LYS A 59 0.68 10.53 3.05
N MET A 60 0.56 9.20 2.95
CA MET A 60 0.68 8.48 1.68
C MET A 60 -0.59 7.66 1.42
N ASN A 61 -1.11 7.73 0.20
CA ASN A 61 -2.22 6.89 -0.24
C ASN A 61 -1.66 5.63 -0.92
N ILE A 62 -2.00 4.47 -0.37
CA ILE A 62 -1.63 3.16 -0.91
C ILE A 62 -2.93 2.38 -1.11
N ASP A 63 -3.23 1.98 -2.35
CA ASP A 63 -4.44 1.26 -2.70
C ASP A 63 -4.12 -0.01 -3.51
N THR A 64 -3.49 0.14 -4.67
CA THR A 64 -3.22 -0.95 -5.61
C THR A 64 -2.51 -2.14 -4.97
N ASP A 65 -1.49 -1.91 -4.14
CA ASP A 65 -0.72 -2.98 -3.51
C ASP A 65 -1.54 -3.76 -2.48
N THR A 66 -2.40 -3.08 -1.73
CA THR A 66 -3.26 -3.71 -0.71
C THR A 66 -4.36 -4.53 -1.36
N GLN A 67 -5.00 -3.99 -2.40
CA GLN A 67 -5.96 -4.74 -3.21
C GLN A 67 -5.32 -5.97 -3.85
N TYR A 68 -4.12 -5.80 -4.43
CA TYR A 68 -3.39 -6.91 -5.05
C TYR A 68 -3.05 -8.01 -4.04
N ALA A 69 -2.58 -7.65 -2.86
CA ALA A 69 -2.23 -8.61 -1.81
C ALA A 69 -3.44 -9.47 -1.41
N PHE A 70 -4.62 -8.84 -1.25
CA PHE A 70 -5.86 -9.57 -0.96
C PHE A 70 -6.28 -10.46 -2.13
N THR A 71 -6.41 -9.88 -3.32
CA THR A 71 -6.88 -10.58 -4.52
C THR A 71 -5.98 -11.73 -4.90
N ARG A 72 -4.65 -11.58 -4.77
CA ARG A 72 -3.69 -12.61 -5.09
C ARG A 72 -3.90 -13.88 -4.27
N ALA A 73 -4.17 -13.76 -2.99
CA ALA A 73 -4.43 -14.89 -2.11
C ALA A 73 -5.74 -15.62 -2.46
N VAL A 74 -6.79 -14.87 -2.84
CA VAL A 74 -8.05 -15.45 -3.33
C VAL A 74 -7.84 -16.18 -4.64
N ALA A 75 -7.17 -15.55 -5.61
CA ALA A 75 -6.89 -16.14 -6.92
C ALA A 75 -6.05 -17.43 -6.79
N ASP A 76 -5.01 -17.42 -5.95
CA ASP A 76 -4.19 -18.61 -5.69
C ASP A 76 -5.02 -19.79 -5.17
N HIS A 77 -5.93 -19.51 -4.22
CA HIS A 77 -6.84 -20.53 -3.70
C HIS A 77 -7.76 -21.08 -4.79
N MET A 78 -8.38 -20.21 -5.58
CA MET A 78 -9.33 -20.60 -6.62
C MET A 78 -8.66 -21.41 -7.74
N LEU A 79 -7.48 -20.97 -8.21
CA LEU A 79 -6.77 -21.64 -9.29
C LEU A 79 -6.22 -23.00 -8.87
N LYS A 80 -5.71 -23.13 -7.64
CA LYS A 80 -5.21 -24.41 -7.11
C LYS A 80 -6.30 -25.44 -6.82
N ASN A 81 -7.52 -24.99 -6.61
CA ASN A 81 -8.63 -25.84 -6.19
C ASN A 81 -9.82 -25.78 -7.16
N TYR A 82 -9.56 -25.50 -8.42
CA TYR A 82 -10.58 -25.26 -9.43
C TYR A 82 -11.70 -26.32 -9.42
N ASP A 83 -11.33 -27.61 -9.51
CA ASP A 83 -12.27 -28.72 -9.56
C ASP A 83 -13.05 -28.93 -8.25
N SER A 84 -12.52 -28.47 -7.14
CA SER A 84 -13.15 -28.58 -5.82
C SER A 84 -13.99 -27.37 -5.43
N VAL A 85 -13.72 -26.24 -6.04
CA VAL A 85 -14.48 -24.99 -5.82
C VAL A 85 -15.70 -24.92 -6.70
N LEU A 86 -15.56 -25.34 -7.96
CA LEU A 86 -16.63 -25.27 -8.94
C LEU A 86 -17.39 -26.60 -9.01
N LYS A 87 -18.63 -26.49 -9.47
CA LYS A 87 -19.44 -27.63 -9.85
C LYS A 87 -19.02 -28.08 -11.25
N VAL A 88 -18.42 -29.28 -11.33
CA VAL A 88 -18.00 -29.90 -12.56
C VAL A 88 -18.93 -31.08 -12.87
N ASP A 89 -19.46 -31.19 -14.08
CA ASP A 89 -20.30 -32.28 -14.55
C ASP A 89 -21.51 -32.62 -13.64
N GLY A 90 -22.10 -31.62 -13.01
CA GLY A 90 -23.24 -31.81 -12.11
C GLY A 90 -22.87 -32.13 -10.68
N GLU A 91 -21.64 -32.40 -10.40
CA GLU A 91 -21.10 -32.65 -9.04
C GLU A 91 -21.01 -31.38 -8.20
N VAL A 92 -21.19 -31.54 -6.88
CA VAL A 92 -20.98 -30.44 -5.93
C VAL A 92 -19.54 -30.46 -5.47
N GLY A 93 -18.85 -29.32 -5.55
CA GLY A 93 -17.47 -29.20 -5.06
C GLY A 93 -17.34 -29.49 -3.56
N SER A 94 -16.10 -29.58 -3.08
CA SER A 94 -15.82 -29.85 -1.67
C SER A 94 -16.11 -28.61 -0.81
N LYS A 95 -17.07 -28.73 0.13
CA LYS A 95 -17.42 -27.65 1.06
C LYS A 95 -16.21 -27.09 1.82
N LYS A 96 -15.26 -27.93 2.19
CA LYS A 96 -14.02 -27.49 2.87
C LYS A 96 -13.18 -26.55 2.04
N VAL A 97 -13.34 -26.58 0.71
CA VAL A 97 -12.56 -25.83 -0.24
C VAL A 97 -13.32 -24.59 -0.74
N TYR A 98 -14.61 -24.72 -1.04
CA TYR A 98 -15.40 -23.57 -1.52
C TYR A 98 -15.95 -22.68 -0.41
N ASP A 99 -15.89 -23.07 0.86
CA ASP A 99 -16.27 -22.20 1.98
C ASP A 99 -15.38 -20.95 1.99
N PRO A 100 -15.97 -19.73 1.87
CA PRO A 100 -15.18 -18.51 1.76
C PRO A 100 -14.39 -18.16 3.03
N ARG A 101 -14.85 -18.58 4.19
CA ARG A 101 -14.26 -18.20 5.49
C ARG A 101 -12.78 -18.56 5.63
N PRO A 102 -12.29 -19.77 5.28
CA PRO A 102 -10.88 -20.09 5.40
C PRO A 102 -9.99 -19.35 4.39
N TYR A 103 -10.39 -19.24 3.11
CA TYR A 103 -9.54 -18.60 2.10
C TYR A 103 -9.57 -17.08 2.18
N LEU A 104 -10.71 -16.48 2.59
CA LEU A 104 -10.74 -15.03 2.84
C LEU A 104 -9.89 -14.65 4.05
N LYS A 105 -9.82 -15.50 5.08
CA LYS A 105 -8.91 -15.25 6.21
C LYS A 105 -7.43 -15.22 5.78
N LYS A 106 -7.05 -16.06 4.81
CA LYS A 106 -5.70 -15.98 4.21
C LYS A 106 -5.50 -14.69 3.40
N ALA A 107 -6.53 -14.23 2.72
CA ALA A 107 -6.48 -12.96 1.99
C ALA A 107 -6.38 -11.76 2.93
N GLU A 108 -7.11 -11.76 4.04
CA GLU A 108 -6.99 -10.77 5.12
C GLU A 108 -5.56 -10.74 5.68
N GLN A 109 -4.97 -11.91 5.96
CA GLN A 109 -3.60 -11.98 6.45
C GLN A 109 -2.60 -11.42 5.45
N SER A 110 -2.72 -11.77 4.16
CA SER A 110 -1.86 -11.23 3.10
C SER A 110 -1.96 -9.71 2.97
N MET A 111 -3.16 -9.16 3.09
CA MET A 111 -3.37 -7.71 3.10
C MET A 111 -2.79 -7.06 4.36
N THR A 112 -2.96 -7.69 5.52
CA THR A 112 -2.40 -7.24 6.79
C THR A 112 -0.89 -7.14 6.71
N ASP A 113 -0.22 -8.18 6.22
CA ASP A 113 1.23 -8.21 6.06
C ASP A 113 1.71 -7.06 5.15
N ARG A 114 0.97 -6.79 4.06
CA ARG A 114 1.30 -5.67 3.16
C ARG A 114 1.10 -4.30 3.83
N ILE A 115 0.07 -4.15 4.66
CA ILE A 115 -0.17 -2.91 5.44
C ILE A 115 0.95 -2.73 6.48
N MET A 116 1.33 -3.78 7.19
CA MET A 116 2.45 -3.73 8.14
C MET A 116 3.74 -3.26 7.47
N GLN A 117 4.08 -3.81 6.30
CA GLN A 117 5.22 -3.34 5.50
C GLN A 117 5.11 -1.84 5.16
N ALA A 118 3.92 -1.36 4.80
CA ALA A 118 3.73 0.05 4.49
C ALA A 118 3.95 0.94 5.73
N VAL A 119 3.47 0.51 6.89
CA VAL A 119 3.69 1.20 8.17
C VAL A 119 5.18 1.31 8.49
N ASP A 120 5.94 0.23 8.28
CA ASP A 120 7.40 0.22 8.49
C ASP A 120 8.11 1.14 7.49
N HIS A 121 7.76 1.08 6.20
CA HIS A 121 8.32 1.95 5.16
C HIS A 121 8.04 3.43 5.42
N LEU A 122 6.91 3.75 6.04
CA LEU A 122 6.54 5.11 6.42
C LEU A 122 7.13 5.55 7.76
N LYS A 123 7.95 4.72 8.41
CA LYS A 123 8.50 4.97 9.76
C LYS A 123 7.41 5.29 10.78
N ALA A 124 6.22 4.72 10.60
CA ALA A 124 5.04 5.00 11.40
C ALA A 124 4.78 3.96 12.52
N ALA A 125 5.60 2.90 12.58
CA ALA A 125 5.50 1.90 13.64
C ALA A 125 5.69 2.53 15.02
N GLY A 126 4.77 2.23 15.94
CA GLY A 126 4.81 2.78 17.32
C GLY A 126 4.43 4.26 17.44
N THR A 127 3.99 4.90 16.36
CA THR A 127 3.51 6.29 16.40
C THR A 127 1.99 6.34 16.60
N THR A 128 1.50 7.36 17.30
CA THR A 128 0.07 7.60 17.51
C THR A 128 -0.20 9.10 17.60
N LEU A 129 -1.39 9.52 17.13
CA LEU A 129 -1.90 10.88 17.29
C LEU A 129 -2.46 11.13 18.69
N PHE A 130 -2.74 10.07 19.45
CA PHE A 130 -3.47 10.15 20.72
C PHE A 130 -2.60 10.06 21.97
N GLY A 131 -1.29 10.21 21.82
CA GLY A 131 -0.35 10.03 22.93
C GLY A 131 -0.21 8.56 23.37
N GLN A 132 0.82 8.24 24.13
CA GLN A 132 0.90 6.93 24.79
C GLN A 132 0.00 6.99 26.04
N SER A 133 -1.02 6.14 26.06
CA SER A 133 -1.80 5.87 27.27
C SER A 133 -1.01 5.04 28.25
#